data_bb9a10910f079f3378a08c188ac7d32c
#
_entry.id   bb9a10910f079f3378a08c188ac7d32c
#
_cell.length_a   1.000
_cell.length_b   1.000
_cell.length_c   1.000
_cell.angle_alpha   90.00
_cell.angle_beta   90.00
_cell.angle_gamma   90.00
#
_symmetry.space_group_name_H-M   'P 1'
#
loop_
_entity.id
_entity.type
_entity.pdbx_description
1 polymer ?
#
loop_
_entity_poly.entity_id
_entity_poly.type
_entity_poly.pdbx_seq_one_letter_code
_entity_poly.pdbx_strand_id
1 'polypeptide(L)'
;MTQQIDNYVVFGNPIAQSKSPFIHTLFARQTNQSLTYTTQSPATDAFVQAASEFFAEGGKGCNVTVPFKEDAFRFANRVTERAQLAGAVNTLKKLDDGEILGDNTDGEGLVQDLLQYQVMLKGARILLIGAGGAARGVIKPLLCHLYLSEAAGEERGGGAGG
;
A
#
# COMPACT_ATOMS: atom_id res chain seq x y z
N MET A 1 32.50 -9.80 3.75
CA MET A 1 31.21 -10.20 3.16
C MET A 1 30.58 -8.95 2.57
N THR A 2 30.45 -8.85 1.25
CA THR A 2 29.74 -7.74 0.60
C THR A 2 28.27 -7.88 0.95
N GLN A 3 27.73 -6.92 1.69
CA GLN A 3 26.30 -6.87 2.00
C GLN A 3 25.54 -6.71 0.67
N GLN A 4 24.66 -7.65 0.36
CA GLN A 4 23.83 -7.58 -0.85
C GLN A 4 22.90 -6.38 -0.73
N ILE A 5 22.90 -5.52 -1.73
CA ILE A 5 22.04 -4.33 -1.80
C ILE A 5 20.72 -4.75 -2.44
N ASP A 6 19.62 -4.59 -1.72
CA ASP A 6 18.28 -4.87 -2.24
C ASP A 6 17.76 -3.70 -3.09
N ASN A 7 17.21 -4.00 -4.26
CA ASN A 7 16.71 -3.00 -5.19
C ASN A 7 15.19 -2.86 -5.11
N TYR A 8 14.75 -1.61 -5.00
CA TYR A 8 13.36 -1.19 -4.98
C TYR A 8 13.12 -0.02 -5.94
N VAL A 9 11.88 0.16 -6.36
CA VAL A 9 11.49 1.21 -7.29
C VAL A 9 10.08 1.72 -6.99
N VAL A 10 9.76 2.94 -7.41
CA VAL A 10 8.37 3.37 -7.58
C VAL A 10 8.07 3.59 -9.06
N PHE A 11 7.00 2.95 -9.54
CA PHE A 11 6.45 3.13 -10.87
C PHE A 11 5.31 4.15 -10.86
N GLY A 12 5.36 5.08 -11.82
CA GLY A 12 4.30 6.08 -12.04
C GLY A 12 4.58 6.90 -13.29
N ASN A 13 3.57 7.59 -13.80
CA ASN A 13 3.75 8.48 -14.94
C ASN A 13 2.76 9.66 -14.85
N PRO A 14 3.22 10.90 -14.56
CA PRO A 14 4.60 11.28 -14.23
C PRO A 14 5.05 10.83 -12.83
N ILE A 15 6.36 10.70 -12.58
CA ILE A 15 6.90 10.24 -11.30
C ILE A 15 8.05 11.09 -10.75
N ALA A 16 8.57 12.04 -11.53
CA ALA A 16 9.75 12.84 -11.17
C ALA A 16 9.61 13.60 -9.82
N GLN A 17 8.38 13.94 -9.42
CA GLN A 17 8.08 14.64 -8.17
C GLN A 17 8.00 13.72 -6.94
N SER A 18 8.13 12.40 -7.11
CA SER A 18 7.96 11.45 -6.03
C SER A 18 9.02 11.62 -4.94
N LYS A 19 8.57 11.67 -3.69
CA LYS A 19 9.43 11.69 -2.51
C LYS A 19 9.78 10.29 -2.00
N SER A 20 9.24 9.24 -2.61
CA SER A 20 9.46 7.86 -2.17
C SER A 20 10.94 7.48 -2.07
N PRO A 21 11.83 7.81 -3.02
CA PRO A 21 13.25 7.48 -2.88
C PRO A 21 13.89 8.11 -1.64
N PHE A 22 13.55 9.36 -1.35
CA PHE A 22 14.06 10.04 -0.15
C PHE A 22 13.54 9.40 1.14
N ILE A 23 12.23 9.15 1.22
CA ILE A 23 11.59 8.56 2.41
C ILE A 23 12.14 7.15 2.68
N HIS A 24 12.21 6.29 1.66
CA HIS A 24 12.72 4.92 1.83
C HIS A 24 14.21 4.89 2.16
N THR A 25 15.01 5.86 1.67
CA THR A 25 16.41 6.02 2.10
C THR A 25 16.52 6.35 3.60
N LEU A 26 15.63 7.20 4.12
CA LEU A 26 15.59 7.49 5.56
C LEU A 26 15.19 6.26 6.37
N PHE A 27 14.16 5.52 5.94
CA PHE A 27 13.73 4.30 6.60
C PHE A 27 14.85 3.23 6.59
N ALA A 28 15.55 3.08 5.48
CA ALA A 28 16.67 2.16 5.37
C ALA A 28 17.77 2.47 6.40
N ARG A 29 18.11 3.75 6.57
CA ARG A 29 19.08 4.19 7.58
C ARG A 29 18.60 3.90 9.01
N GLN A 30 17.32 4.17 9.32
CA GLN A 30 16.75 3.93 10.65
C GLN A 30 16.70 2.45 11.01
N THR A 31 16.52 1.57 10.02
CA THR A 31 16.38 0.13 10.19
C THR A 31 17.65 -0.65 9.86
N ASN A 32 18.76 0.05 9.59
CA ASN A 32 20.04 -0.55 9.18
C ASN A 32 19.91 -1.50 7.98
N GLN A 33 19.04 -1.17 7.02
CA GLN A 33 18.87 -1.93 5.78
C GLN A 33 19.75 -1.36 4.68
N SER A 34 20.34 -2.24 3.86
CA SER A 34 21.11 -1.86 2.68
C SER A 34 20.23 -1.98 1.45
N LEU A 35 19.72 -0.86 0.95
CA LEU A 35 18.86 -0.85 -0.23
C LEU A 35 19.11 0.35 -1.15
N THR A 36 18.74 0.17 -2.40
CA THR A 36 18.59 1.25 -3.39
C THR A 36 17.10 1.39 -3.71
N TYR A 37 16.62 2.62 -3.72
CA TYR A 37 15.24 2.93 -4.09
C TYR A 37 15.23 4.01 -5.18
N THR A 38 14.66 3.70 -6.34
CA THR A 38 14.66 4.57 -7.53
C THR A 38 13.25 4.89 -8.02
N THR A 39 13.14 5.64 -9.11
CA THR A 39 11.88 5.91 -9.83
C THR A 39 11.95 5.37 -11.24
N GLN A 40 10.83 4.86 -11.77
CA GLN A 40 10.69 4.52 -13.19
C GLN A 40 9.36 5.05 -13.72
N SER A 41 9.41 5.61 -14.93
CA SER A 41 8.25 6.20 -15.62
C SER A 41 8.03 5.51 -16.97
N PRO A 42 7.53 4.25 -16.99
CA PRO A 42 7.22 3.60 -18.25
C PRO A 42 6.09 4.32 -18.99
N ALA A 43 5.98 4.07 -20.30
CA ALA A 43 4.79 4.46 -21.06
C ALA A 43 3.53 3.79 -20.48
N THR A 44 2.36 4.36 -20.72
CA THR A 44 1.10 3.92 -20.09
C THR A 44 0.72 2.47 -20.39
N ASP A 45 1.21 1.92 -21.49
CA ASP A 45 1.00 0.54 -21.95
C ASP A 45 2.19 -0.39 -21.65
N ALA A 46 3.29 0.14 -21.08
CA ALA A 46 4.55 -0.60 -20.87
C ALA A 46 4.80 -1.02 -19.41
N PHE A 47 3.85 -0.82 -18.50
CA PHE A 47 4.03 -1.13 -17.09
C PHE A 47 4.38 -2.60 -16.84
N VAL A 48 3.63 -3.53 -17.45
CA VAL A 48 3.82 -4.98 -17.25
C VAL A 48 5.22 -5.41 -17.69
N GLN A 49 5.69 -4.91 -18.82
CA GLN A 49 7.04 -5.20 -19.30
C GLN A 49 8.10 -4.64 -18.33
N ALA A 50 7.99 -3.37 -17.94
CA ALA A 50 8.94 -2.73 -17.03
C ALA A 50 9.00 -3.41 -15.65
N ALA A 51 7.83 -3.80 -15.10
CA ALA A 51 7.77 -4.55 -13.86
C ALA A 51 8.39 -5.94 -13.97
N SER A 52 8.12 -6.66 -15.08
CA SER A 52 8.70 -7.99 -15.33
C SER A 52 10.24 -7.93 -15.43
N GLU A 53 10.78 -6.96 -16.16
CA GLU A 53 12.21 -6.73 -16.29
C GLU A 53 12.85 -6.42 -14.94
N PHE A 54 12.25 -5.49 -14.16
CA PHE A 54 12.72 -5.14 -12.83
C PHE A 54 12.82 -6.35 -11.88
N PHE A 55 11.79 -7.19 -11.83
CA PHE A 55 11.80 -8.39 -10.99
C PHE A 55 12.73 -9.49 -11.52
N ALA A 56 12.90 -9.61 -12.83
CA ALA A 56 13.86 -10.54 -13.46
C ALA A 56 15.31 -10.13 -13.14
N GLU A 57 15.62 -8.84 -13.08
CA GLU A 57 16.92 -8.29 -12.69
C GLU A 57 17.21 -8.34 -11.18
N GLY A 58 16.33 -8.97 -10.39
CA GLY A 58 16.54 -9.18 -8.95
C GLY A 58 15.88 -8.13 -8.05
N GLY A 59 14.99 -7.30 -8.58
CA GLY A 59 14.17 -6.39 -7.79
C GLY A 59 13.41 -7.12 -6.70
N LYS A 60 13.32 -6.55 -5.50
CA LYS A 60 12.67 -7.15 -4.32
C LYS A 60 11.24 -6.70 -4.14
N GLY A 61 10.93 -5.49 -4.55
CA GLY A 61 9.60 -4.93 -4.46
C GLY A 61 9.51 -3.54 -5.07
N CYS A 62 8.28 -3.10 -5.27
CA CYS A 62 8.05 -1.75 -5.78
C CYS A 62 6.77 -1.14 -5.23
N ASN A 63 6.73 0.20 -5.20
CA ASN A 63 5.47 0.91 -5.10
C ASN A 63 4.93 1.25 -6.50
N VAL A 64 3.64 1.40 -6.58
CA VAL A 64 2.95 1.72 -7.82
C VAL A 64 1.97 2.86 -7.58
N THR A 65 2.05 3.90 -8.42
CA THR A 65 1.10 5.01 -8.38
C THR A 65 0.43 5.20 -9.74
N VAL A 66 -0.29 6.29 -9.90
CA VAL A 66 -1.01 6.63 -11.13
C VAL A 66 -0.08 6.57 -12.35
N PRO A 67 -0.52 5.98 -13.48
CA PRO A 67 -1.84 5.38 -13.73
C PRO A 67 -1.91 3.85 -13.48
N PHE A 68 -0.88 3.21 -12.96
CA PHE A 68 -0.58 1.77 -13.07
C PHE A 68 -1.17 0.88 -11.97
N LYS A 69 -1.94 1.41 -11.00
CA LYS A 69 -2.43 0.61 -9.86
C LYS A 69 -3.35 -0.55 -10.25
N GLU A 70 -4.12 -0.40 -11.33
CA GLU A 70 -4.97 -1.48 -11.86
C GLU A 70 -4.15 -2.49 -12.68
N ASP A 71 -3.12 -2.03 -13.41
CA ASP A 71 -2.19 -2.93 -14.09
C ASP A 71 -1.38 -3.76 -13.10
N ALA A 72 -0.93 -3.15 -11.99
CA ALA A 72 -0.25 -3.85 -10.91
C ALA A 72 -1.16 -4.90 -10.23
N PHE A 73 -2.46 -4.63 -10.10
CA PHE A 73 -3.43 -5.60 -9.62
C PHE A 73 -3.51 -6.83 -10.54
N ARG A 74 -3.54 -6.62 -11.86
CA ARG A 74 -3.55 -7.70 -12.87
C ARG A 74 -2.20 -8.43 -12.97
N PHE A 75 -1.11 -7.75 -12.69
CA PHE A 75 0.25 -8.29 -12.75
C PHE A 75 0.60 -9.21 -11.58
N ALA A 76 0.06 -8.97 -10.39
CA ALA A 76 0.34 -9.74 -9.20
C ALA A 76 -0.16 -11.19 -9.31
N ASN A 77 0.65 -12.16 -8.87
CA ASN A 77 0.23 -13.58 -8.81
C ASN A 77 -0.78 -13.81 -7.68
N ARG A 78 -0.57 -13.13 -6.55
CA ARG A 78 -1.46 -13.14 -5.39
C ARG A 78 -1.72 -11.72 -4.93
N VAL A 79 -2.90 -11.46 -4.38
CA VAL A 79 -3.25 -10.15 -3.82
C VAL A 79 -3.82 -10.30 -2.41
N THR A 80 -3.59 -9.29 -1.57
CA THR A 80 -4.22 -9.22 -0.27
C THR A 80 -5.72 -8.95 -0.39
N GLU A 81 -6.50 -9.26 0.65
CA GLU A 81 -7.94 -8.98 0.67
C GLU A 81 -8.26 -7.51 0.40
N ARG A 82 -7.50 -6.58 0.99
CA ARG A 82 -7.71 -5.15 0.78
C ARG A 82 -7.39 -4.70 -0.65
N ALA A 83 -6.37 -5.29 -1.29
CA ALA A 83 -6.07 -5.05 -2.70
C ALA A 83 -7.16 -5.64 -3.61
N GLN A 84 -7.68 -6.83 -3.28
CA GLN A 84 -8.78 -7.46 -4.00
C GLN A 84 -10.04 -6.60 -3.98
N LEU A 85 -10.41 -6.06 -2.82
CA LEU A 85 -11.57 -5.19 -2.67
C LEU A 85 -11.41 -3.84 -3.41
N ALA A 86 -10.20 -3.31 -3.43
CA ALA A 86 -9.89 -2.08 -4.16
C ALA A 86 -9.84 -2.29 -5.68
N GLY A 87 -9.54 -3.51 -6.15
CA GLY A 87 -9.21 -3.78 -7.55
C GLY A 87 -7.98 -2.97 -7.99
N ALA A 88 -7.07 -2.68 -7.07
CA ALA A 88 -5.91 -1.84 -7.29
C ALA A 88 -4.78 -2.19 -6.31
N VAL A 89 -3.55 -2.13 -6.78
CA VAL A 89 -2.33 -2.41 -6.01
C VAL A 89 -1.42 -1.19 -6.03
N ASN A 90 -0.92 -0.79 -4.87
CA ASN A 90 0.10 0.26 -4.75
C ASN A 90 1.47 -0.28 -4.30
N THR A 91 1.55 -1.57 -3.97
CA THR A 91 2.77 -2.21 -3.47
C THR A 91 2.86 -3.63 -4.03
N LEU A 92 3.99 -3.95 -4.66
CA LEU A 92 4.31 -5.29 -5.13
C LEU A 92 5.55 -5.80 -4.38
N LYS A 93 5.50 -7.05 -3.92
CA LYS A 93 6.60 -7.72 -3.21
C LYS A 93 6.91 -9.05 -3.88
N LYS A 94 8.18 -9.29 -4.22
CA LYS A 94 8.65 -10.62 -4.62
C LYS A 94 8.78 -11.51 -3.40
N LEU A 95 8.15 -12.67 -3.43
CA LEU A 95 8.19 -13.68 -2.38
C LEU A 95 9.35 -14.65 -2.60
N ASP A 96 9.65 -15.47 -1.59
CA ASP A 96 10.76 -16.44 -1.65
C ASP A 96 10.51 -17.55 -2.69
N ASP A 97 9.25 -17.87 -2.97
CA ASP A 97 8.84 -18.80 -4.03
C ASP A 97 8.88 -18.21 -5.44
N GLY A 98 9.25 -16.93 -5.55
CA GLY A 98 9.33 -16.19 -6.81
C GLY A 98 8.03 -15.53 -7.26
N GLU A 99 6.89 -15.80 -6.59
CA GLU A 99 5.62 -15.14 -6.89
C GLU A 99 5.63 -13.67 -6.46
N ILE A 100 4.78 -12.89 -7.09
CA ILE A 100 4.59 -11.46 -6.79
C ILE A 100 3.28 -11.28 -6.01
N LEU A 101 3.42 -10.81 -4.77
CA LEU A 101 2.29 -10.42 -3.92
C LEU A 101 1.96 -8.95 -4.16
N GLY A 102 0.70 -8.66 -4.44
CA GLY A 102 0.15 -7.31 -4.55
C GLY A 102 -0.62 -6.90 -3.30
N ASP A 103 -0.40 -5.68 -2.86
CA ASP A 103 -1.09 -5.09 -1.70
C ASP A 103 -1.56 -3.67 -1.99
N ASN A 104 -2.56 -3.20 -1.23
CA ASN A 104 -3.01 -1.82 -1.25
C ASN A 104 -2.98 -1.24 0.16
N THR A 105 -2.00 -0.39 0.41
CA THR A 105 -1.77 0.25 1.71
C THR A 105 -2.31 1.68 1.81
N ASP A 106 -2.90 2.22 0.74
CA ASP A 106 -3.33 3.62 0.68
C ASP A 106 -4.38 3.95 1.75
N GLY A 107 -5.35 3.05 1.91
CA GLY A 107 -6.43 3.28 2.85
C GLY A 107 -5.99 3.19 4.30
N GLU A 108 -5.15 2.22 4.63
CA GLU A 108 -4.56 2.13 5.97
C GLU A 108 -3.70 3.35 6.29
N GLY A 109 -2.86 3.78 5.33
CA GLY A 109 -2.06 4.99 5.47
C GLY A 109 -2.89 6.23 5.73
N LEU A 110 -3.99 6.43 4.99
CA LEU A 110 -4.91 7.55 5.19
C LEU A 110 -5.54 7.51 6.59
N VAL A 111 -6.03 6.36 7.03
CA VAL A 111 -6.66 6.22 8.34
C VAL A 111 -5.67 6.52 9.46
N GLN A 112 -4.46 5.99 9.40
CA GLN A 112 -3.42 6.26 10.40
C GLN A 112 -3.06 7.74 10.45
N ASP A 113 -2.98 8.41 9.30
CA ASP A 113 -2.71 9.84 9.22
C ASP A 113 -3.84 10.67 9.86
N LEU A 114 -5.10 10.36 9.54
CA LEU A 114 -6.26 11.01 10.16
C LEU A 114 -6.29 10.84 11.68
N LEU A 115 -6.00 9.64 12.18
CA LEU A 115 -5.95 9.35 13.62
C LEU A 115 -4.80 10.11 14.30
N GLN A 116 -3.64 10.23 13.65
CA GLN A 116 -2.51 11.01 14.15
C GLN A 116 -2.87 12.50 14.31
N TYR A 117 -3.69 13.04 13.42
CA TYR A 117 -4.25 14.39 13.52
C TYR A 117 -5.50 14.47 14.42
N GLN A 118 -5.78 13.42 15.20
CA GLN A 118 -6.90 13.36 16.14
C GLN A 118 -8.27 13.58 15.48
N VAL A 119 -8.42 13.22 14.22
CA VAL A 119 -9.71 13.24 13.52
C VAL A 119 -10.57 12.10 14.05
N MET A 120 -11.71 12.44 14.65
CA MET A 120 -12.69 11.45 15.10
C MET A 120 -13.38 10.81 13.89
N LEU A 121 -13.05 9.55 13.60
CA LEU A 121 -13.70 8.79 12.54
C LEU A 121 -15.01 8.13 13.00
N LYS A 122 -15.12 7.73 14.27
CA LYS A 122 -16.31 7.09 14.82
C LYS A 122 -17.55 7.95 14.64
N GLY A 123 -18.55 7.43 13.95
CA GLY A 123 -19.81 8.13 13.68
C GLY A 123 -19.68 9.32 12.72
N ALA A 124 -18.53 9.53 12.12
CA ALA A 124 -18.32 10.62 11.18
C ALA A 124 -19.13 10.42 9.88
N ARG A 125 -19.49 11.52 9.25
CA ARG A 125 -20.10 11.53 7.91
C ARG A 125 -19.00 11.87 6.91
N ILE A 126 -18.67 10.93 6.02
CA ILE A 126 -17.60 11.08 5.05
C ILE A 126 -18.19 11.21 3.65
N LEU A 127 -17.79 12.24 2.91
CA LEU A 127 -18.04 12.37 1.49
C LEU A 127 -16.76 12.01 0.73
N LEU A 128 -16.80 10.92 -0.04
CA LEU A 128 -15.71 10.51 -0.91
C LEU A 128 -16.00 10.94 -2.35
N ILE A 129 -15.11 11.76 -2.93
CA ILE A 129 -15.25 12.25 -4.30
C ILE A 129 -14.24 11.53 -5.18
N GLY A 130 -14.73 10.71 -6.11
CA GLY A 130 -13.92 9.91 -7.03
C GLY A 130 -14.25 8.42 -6.96
N ALA A 131 -13.85 7.66 -8.00
CA ALA A 131 -14.11 6.22 -8.12
C ALA A 131 -12.89 5.42 -8.63
N GLY A 132 -11.71 6.06 -8.74
CA GLY A 132 -10.46 5.41 -9.15
C GLY A 132 -9.88 4.49 -8.07
N GLY A 133 -8.77 3.83 -8.37
CA GLY A 133 -8.11 2.88 -7.46
C GLY A 133 -7.78 3.47 -6.08
N ALA A 134 -7.43 4.76 -6.00
CA ALA A 134 -7.19 5.44 -4.73
C ALA A 134 -8.48 5.54 -3.87
N ALA A 135 -9.60 5.98 -4.49
CA ALA A 135 -10.88 6.07 -3.80
C ALA A 135 -11.36 4.69 -3.32
N ARG A 136 -11.29 3.68 -4.19
CA ARG A 136 -11.65 2.29 -3.83
C ARG A 136 -10.79 1.74 -2.69
N GLY A 137 -9.49 2.05 -2.67
CA GLY A 137 -8.55 1.59 -1.66
C GLY A 137 -8.83 2.11 -0.24
N VAL A 138 -9.49 3.27 -0.10
CA VAL A 138 -9.75 3.86 1.21
C VAL A 138 -11.12 3.49 1.81
N ILE A 139 -12.05 2.95 1.01
CA ILE A 139 -13.43 2.68 1.44
C ILE A 139 -13.47 1.71 2.63
N LYS A 140 -12.90 0.51 2.49
CA LYS A 140 -12.95 -0.50 3.57
C LYS A 140 -12.26 -0.03 4.85
N PRO A 141 -11.02 0.48 4.83
CA PRO A 141 -10.37 1.00 6.03
C PRO A 141 -11.18 2.09 6.73
N LEU A 142 -11.76 3.04 6.00
CA LEU A 142 -12.62 4.07 6.59
C LEU A 142 -13.88 3.47 7.22
N LEU A 143 -14.58 2.56 6.53
CA LEU A 143 -15.78 1.90 7.06
C LEU A 143 -15.47 1.12 8.34
N CYS A 144 -14.36 0.40 8.39
CA CYS A 144 -13.94 -0.29 9.60
C CYS A 144 -13.83 0.66 10.80
N HIS A 145 -13.24 1.83 10.63
CA HIS A 145 -13.08 2.80 11.72
C HIS A 145 -14.35 3.58 12.05
N LEU A 146 -15.31 3.62 11.12
CA LEU A 146 -16.63 4.20 11.40
C LEU A 146 -17.48 3.32 12.35
N TYR A 147 -17.35 1.99 12.27
CA TYR A 147 -18.23 1.02 12.92
C TYR A 147 -17.58 0.14 14.00
N LEU A 148 -16.26 -0.04 14.03
CA LEU A 148 -15.55 -1.02 14.89
C LEU A 148 -15.57 -0.73 16.39
N SER A 149 -16.30 0.26 16.89
CA SER A 149 -16.34 0.54 18.32
C SER A 149 -17.59 0.07 19.05
N GLU A 150 -18.56 -0.51 18.38
CA GLU A 150 -19.73 -1.09 19.07
C GLU A 150 -19.46 -2.49 19.61
N ALA A 151 -18.61 -3.28 18.97
CA ALA A 151 -18.31 -4.67 19.39
C ALA A 151 -17.42 -4.79 20.64
N ALA A 152 -16.68 -3.76 21.02
CA ALA A 152 -15.80 -3.78 22.20
C ALA A 152 -16.46 -3.25 23.50
N GLY A 153 -17.70 -2.78 23.43
CA GLY A 153 -18.42 -2.15 24.54
C GLY A 153 -19.38 -3.04 25.31
N GLU A 154 -19.75 -4.21 24.79
CA GLU A 154 -20.82 -5.05 25.40
C GLU A 154 -20.33 -6.12 26.40
N GLU A 155 -19.03 -6.32 26.60
CA GLU A 155 -18.54 -7.34 27.55
C GLU A 155 -18.24 -6.84 28.98
N ARG A 156 -18.67 -5.63 29.36
CA ARG A 156 -18.53 -5.17 30.77
C ARG A 156 -19.87 -4.79 31.40
N GLY A 157 -20.71 -5.77 31.60
CA GLY A 157 -22.00 -5.52 32.26
C GLY A 157 -22.71 -6.81 32.65
N GLY A 158 -22.01 -7.78 33.24
CA GLY A 158 -22.65 -9.00 33.70
C GLY A 158 -21.95 -9.58 34.90
N GLY A 159 -22.44 -9.25 36.09
CA GLY A 159 -22.18 -10.12 37.21
C GLY A 159 -21.67 -9.47 38.48
N ALA A 160 -22.59 -9.09 39.34
CA ALA A 160 -22.50 -9.40 40.78
C ALA A 160 -23.81 -8.95 41.45
N GLY A 161 -24.61 -9.90 41.72
CA GLY A 161 -25.76 -9.77 42.57
C GLY A 161 -26.12 -11.14 43.11
N GLY A 162 -25.74 -11.38 44.35
CA GLY A 162 -26.07 -12.60 45.04
C GLY A 162 -25.27 -12.72 46.30
#